data_b9367de66405d9bb388d1a31124dbe46
#
_entry.id   b9367de66405d9bb388d1a31124dbe46
#
_cell.length_a   1.000
_cell.length_b   1.000
_cell.length_c   1.000
_cell.angle_alpha   90.00
_cell.angle_beta   90.00
_cell.angle_gamma   90.00
#
_symmetry.space_group_name_H-M   'P 1'
#
loop_
_entity.id
_entity.type
_entity.pdbx_description
1 polymer ?
#
loop_
_entity_poly.entity_id
_entity_poly.type
_entity_poly.pdbx_seq_one_letter_code
_entity_poly.pdbx_strand_id
1 'polypeptide(L)'
;LPINIEDLLKKRRVEDNRVEFKRGWNPDDIYHSISAFANDIDNLGGGYILVGVDQDDNGLAKRPVMGVPIEKHDKIQKEMVAYNNMISPYYMPRTSFEQVDGVDVFVIWVPAGLNRPYAVPANVTSKTKKMTYYVRSGSSSVVAKGEIYDELMAMANHVPFDERPNPKVKIEDISMVLLRDYLVKIGSRLQKSLFTQ
;
A
#
# COMPACT_ATOMS: atom_id res chain seq x y z
N LEU A 1 -10.97 9.15 -12.54
CA LEU A 1 -10.59 8.04 -11.67
C LEU A 1 -11.70 6.99 -11.58
N PRO A 2 -11.42 5.74 -11.17
CA PRO A 2 -12.42 4.66 -11.16
C PRO A 2 -13.43 4.74 -9.99
N ILE A 3 -13.35 5.74 -9.13
CA ILE A 3 -14.21 5.92 -7.96
C ILE A 3 -14.78 7.34 -7.89
N ASN A 4 -15.99 7.46 -7.36
CA ASN A 4 -16.56 8.75 -7.04
C ASN A 4 -15.95 9.26 -5.72
N ILE A 5 -15.32 10.45 -5.75
CA ILE A 5 -14.69 11.04 -4.57
C ILE A 5 -15.68 11.29 -3.42
N GLU A 6 -16.93 11.63 -3.73
CA GLU A 6 -17.97 11.80 -2.71
C GLU A 6 -18.23 10.51 -1.92
N ASP A 7 -18.05 9.34 -2.56
CA ASP A 7 -18.16 8.06 -1.87
C ASP A 7 -17.01 7.80 -0.90
N LEU A 8 -15.81 8.30 -1.20
CA LEU A 8 -14.67 8.25 -0.29
C LEU A 8 -14.86 9.16 0.93
N LEU A 9 -15.51 10.31 0.74
CA LEU A 9 -15.72 11.32 1.80
C LEU A 9 -16.97 11.05 2.64
N LYS A 10 -18.05 10.49 2.06
CA LYS A 10 -19.34 10.25 2.73
C LYS A 10 -19.44 8.91 3.43
N LYS A 11 -18.82 7.88 2.89
CA LYS A 11 -18.77 6.60 3.62
C LYS A 11 -17.97 6.88 4.87
N ARG A 12 -18.59 6.69 6.03
CA ARG A 12 -18.02 6.68 7.39
C ARG A 12 -16.83 5.72 7.50
N ARG A 13 -15.93 5.81 6.57
CA ARG A 13 -14.66 5.14 6.69
C ARG A 13 -13.78 6.13 7.42
N VAL A 14 -13.67 5.91 8.71
CA VAL A 14 -12.43 6.10 9.43
C VAL A 14 -11.33 5.86 8.41
N GLU A 15 -10.31 6.71 8.33
CA GLU A 15 -9.07 6.37 7.65
C GLU A 15 -8.86 4.87 7.76
N ASP A 16 -9.14 4.17 6.69
CA ASP A 16 -8.92 2.75 6.66
C ASP A 16 -7.58 2.50 5.96
N ASN A 17 -7.19 1.25 5.88
CA ASN A 17 -5.94 0.86 5.21
C ASN A 17 -5.84 1.32 3.75
N ARG A 18 -6.89 1.93 3.17
CA ARG A 18 -6.97 2.28 1.74
C ARG A 18 -7.19 3.75 1.42
N VAL A 19 -7.47 4.59 2.41
CA VAL A 19 -7.72 6.01 2.21
C VAL A 19 -6.85 6.82 3.15
N GLU A 20 -6.21 7.85 2.62
CA GLU A 20 -5.35 8.79 3.36
C GLU A 20 -5.82 10.22 3.09
N PHE A 21 -6.06 11.01 4.11
CA PHE A 21 -6.37 12.42 3.99
C PHE A 21 -5.13 13.27 4.28
N LYS A 22 -4.92 14.29 3.48
CA LYS A 22 -3.83 15.26 3.65
C LYS A 22 -4.38 16.67 3.56
N ARG A 23 -4.19 17.45 4.61
CA ARG A 23 -4.63 18.85 4.66
C ARG A 23 -4.03 19.69 3.53
N GLY A 24 -2.82 19.38 3.10
CA GLY A 24 -2.13 20.11 2.04
C GLY A 24 -1.05 19.28 1.38
N TRP A 25 -0.36 19.88 0.40
CA TRP A 25 0.73 19.23 -0.31
C TRP A 25 1.98 19.13 0.59
N ASN A 26 2.21 17.97 1.12
CA ASN A 26 3.43 17.58 1.83
C ASN A 26 4.07 16.40 1.08
N PRO A 27 5.02 16.64 0.18
CA PRO A 27 5.56 15.57 -0.67
C PRO A 27 6.24 14.44 0.11
N ASP A 28 6.94 14.72 1.20
CA ASP A 28 7.60 13.66 1.96
C ASP A 28 6.58 12.64 2.50
N ASP A 29 5.55 13.09 3.21
CA ASP A 29 4.51 12.21 3.75
C ASP A 29 3.66 11.54 2.66
N ILE A 30 3.37 12.29 1.58
CA ILE A 30 2.59 11.77 0.46
C ILE A 30 3.34 10.61 -0.22
N TYR A 31 4.66 10.73 -0.39
CA TYR A 31 5.45 9.67 -1.03
C TYR A 31 5.68 8.46 -0.12
N HIS A 32 5.65 8.63 1.21
CA HIS A 32 5.55 7.49 2.14
C HIS A 32 4.25 6.71 1.91
N SER A 33 3.13 7.43 1.78
CA SER A 33 1.82 6.81 1.52
C SER A 33 1.74 6.19 0.12
N ILE A 34 2.32 6.82 -0.91
CA ILE A 34 2.41 6.23 -2.26
C ILE A 34 3.20 4.91 -2.22
N SER A 35 4.38 4.89 -1.57
CA SER A 35 5.16 3.66 -1.41
C SER A 35 4.37 2.58 -0.67
N ALA A 36 3.71 2.94 0.42
CA ALA A 36 2.97 2.01 1.24
C ALA A 36 1.76 1.39 0.49
N PHE A 37 1.00 2.19 -0.25
CA PHE A 37 -0.10 1.70 -1.08
C PHE A 37 0.38 0.88 -2.29
N ALA A 38 1.49 1.28 -2.93
CA ALA A 38 2.06 0.53 -4.05
C ALA A 38 2.60 -0.84 -3.59
N ASN A 39 3.14 -0.91 -2.38
CA ASN A 39 3.61 -2.15 -1.76
C ASN A 39 2.47 -3.08 -1.36
N ASP A 40 1.32 -2.54 -0.95
CA ASP A 40 0.07 -3.27 -0.73
C ASP A 40 0.27 -4.65 -0.09
N ILE A 41 0.93 -4.66 1.08
CA ILE A 41 1.34 -5.90 1.76
C ILE A 41 0.15 -6.81 2.11
N ASP A 42 -1.01 -6.20 2.40
CA ASP A 42 -2.25 -6.91 2.71
C ASP A 42 -3.05 -7.33 1.47
N ASN A 43 -2.55 -7.04 0.24
CA ASN A 43 -3.23 -7.32 -1.05
C ASN A 43 -4.67 -6.76 -1.13
N LEU A 44 -4.87 -5.54 -0.67
CA LEU A 44 -6.16 -4.83 -0.70
C LEU A 44 -6.42 -4.08 -2.01
N GLY A 45 -5.43 -4.05 -2.94
CA GLY A 45 -5.52 -3.38 -4.24
C GLY A 45 -5.05 -1.93 -4.23
N GLY A 46 -4.18 -1.55 -3.26
CA GLY A 46 -3.66 -0.19 -3.10
C GLY A 46 -4.63 0.78 -2.43
N GLY A 47 -4.54 2.08 -2.72
CA GLY A 47 -5.35 3.07 -2.01
C GLY A 47 -5.46 4.43 -2.68
N TYR A 48 -6.04 5.39 -1.96
CA TYR A 48 -6.29 6.76 -2.39
C TYR A 48 -5.70 7.75 -1.38
N ILE A 49 -5.10 8.82 -1.89
CA ILE A 49 -4.64 9.95 -1.09
C ILE A 49 -5.42 11.17 -1.57
N LEU A 50 -6.10 11.85 -0.66
CA LEU A 50 -6.88 13.04 -0.93
C LEU A 50 -6.20 14.26 -0.30
N VAL A 51 -5.64 15.13 -1.14
CA VAL A 51 -4.95 16.36 -0.71
C VAL A 51 -5.91 17.55 -0.76
N GLY A 52 -5.94 18.34 0.29
CA GLY A 52 -6.92 19.39 0.53
C GLY A 52 -8.08 18.96 1.43
N VAL A 53 -7.94 17.80 2.08
CA VAL A 53 -8.93 17.28 3.04
C VAL A 53 -8.28 17.19 4.42
N ASP A 54 -8.92 17.81 5.42
CA ASP A 54 -8.54 17.71 6.83
C ASP A 54 -9.43 16.67 7.53
N GLN A 55 -9.01 16.20 8.68
CA GLN A 55 -9.73 15.22 9.50
C GLN A 55 -10.28 15.86 10.77
N ASP A 56 -11.38 15.31 11.24
CA ASP A 56 -11.86 15.55 12.59
C ASP A 56 -11.19 14.60 13.61
N ASP A 57 -11.55 14.75 14.88
CA ASP A 57 -11.00 13.93 15.97
C ASP A 57 -11.38 12.44 15.89
N ASN A 58 -12.33 12.09 15.01
CA ASN A 58 -12.78 10.73 14.76
C ASN A 58 -12.15 10.14 13.47
N GLY A 59 -11.25 10.88 12.80
CA GLY A 59 -10.63 10.47 11.55
C GLY A 59 -11.53 10.60 10.31
N LEU A 60 -12.65 11.33 10.43
CA LEU A 60 -13.56 11.59 9.32
C LEU A 60 -13.15 12.87 8.58
N ALA A 61 -13.40 12.91 7.27
CA ALA A 61 -13.16 14.12 6.48
C ALA A 61 -13.98 15.31 7.01
N LYS A 62 -13.29 16.39 7.38
CA LYS A 62 -13.95 17.66 7.71
C LYS A 62 -14.58 18.29 6.48
N ARG A 63 -15.82 18.77 6.63
CA ARG A 63 -16.52 19.50 5.57
C ARG A 63 -16.96 20.89 6.08
N PRO A 64 -16.95 21.93 5.20
CA PRO A 64 -16.46 21.87 3.81
C PRO A 64 -14.97 21.58 3.74
N VAL A 65 -14.54 20.86 2.68
CA VAL A 65 -13.12 20.54 2.47
C VAL A 65 -12.32 21.81 2.18
N MET A 66 -11.02 21.80 2.50
CA MET A 66 -10.15 22.96 2.29
C MET A 66 -9.78 23.19 0.82
N GLY A 67 -9.62 22.09 0.08
CA GLY A 67 -9.15 22.10 -1.30
C GLY A 67 -7.68 22.46 -1.47
N VAL A 68 -7.26 22.45 -2.74
CA VAL A 68 -5.93 22.86 -3.20
C VAL A 68 -6.12 24.08 -4.11
N PRO A 69 -5.51 25.24 -3.80
CA PRO A 69 -5.62 26.43 -4.65
C PRO A 69 -5.14 26.18 -6.07
N ILE A 70 -5.88 26.70 -7.06
CA ILE A 70 -5.62 26.44 -8.49
C ILE A 70 -4.22 26.86 -8.93
N GLU A 71 -3.68 27.92 -8.35
CA GLU A 71 -2.32 28.40 -8.62
C GLU A 71 -1.22 27.43 -8.20
N LYS A 72 -1.53 26.42 -7.37
CA LYS A 72 -0.60 25.38 -6.94
C LYS A 72 -0.65 24.12 -7.82
N HIS A 73 -1.66 23.96 -8.67
CA HIS A 73 -1.86 22.74 -9.44
C HIS A 73 -0.68 22.41 -10.35
N ASP A 74 -0.24 23.34 -11.17
CA ASP A 74 0.90 23.16 -12.09
C ASP A 74 2.20 22.85 -11.33
N LYS A 75 2.42 23.54 -10.20
CA LYS A 75 3.59 23.25 -9.34
C LYS A 75 3.57 21.83 -8.79
N ILE A 76 2.43 21.40 -8.25
CA ILE A 76 2.26 20.03 -7.68
C ILE A 76 2.51 18.99 -8.77
N GLN A 77 1.93 19.16 -9.96
CA GLN A 77 2.12 18.21 -11.05
C GLN A 77 3.58 18.11 -11.51
N LYS A 78 4.29 19.25 -11.62
CA LYS A 78 5.72 19.26 -11.94
C LYS A 78 6.58 18.61 -10.89
N GLU A 79 6.29 18.86 -9.60
CA GLU A 79 6.99 18.22 -8.49
C GLU A 79 6.74 16.71 -8.49
N MET A 80 5.51 16.25 -8.76
CA MET A 80 5.21 14.82 -8.86
C MET A 80 6.01 14.13 -9.96
N VAL A 81 6.18 14.74 -11.13
CA VAL A 81 7.02 14.16 -12.19
C VAL A 81 8.45 13.92 -11.69
N ALA A 82 9.03 14.90 -10.97
CA ALA A 82 10.37 14.79 -10.42
C ALA A 82 10.46 13.70 -9.34
N TYR A 83 9.50 13.67 -8.41
CA TYR A 83 9.50 12.73 -7.29
C TYR A 83 9.14 11.31 -7.69
N ASN A 84 8.27 11.09 -8.69
CA ASN A 84 7.96 9.76 -9.22
C ASN A 84 9.21 9.06 -9.74
N ASN A 85 10.16 9.81 -10.33
CA ASN A 85 11.44 9.28 -10.78
C ASN A 85 12.36 8.82 -9.62
N MET A 86 12.04 9.16 -8.38
CA MET A 86 12.78 8.72 -7.20
C MET A 86 12.24 7.43 -6.60
N ILE A 87 11.09 6.93 -7.06
CA ILE A 87 10.54 5.64 -6.64
C ILE A 87 11.32 4.53 -7.34
N SER A 88 11.76 3.53 -6.59
CA SER A 88 12.50 2.39 -7.14
C SER A 88 11.86 1.06 -6.70
N PRO A 89 11.46 0.19 -7.64
CA PRO A 89 11.37 0.42 -9.09
C PRO A 89 10.47 1.60 -9.47
N TYR A 90 10.61 2.13 -10.69
CA TYR A 90 9.78 3.25 -11.13
C TYR A 90 8.28 2.96 -10.98
N TYR A 91 7.56 3.93 -10.41
CA TYR A 91 6.12 3.86 -10.20
C TYR A 91 5.47 5.23 -10.43
N MET A 92 4.33 5.24 -11.10
CA MET A 92 3.57 6.45 -11.37
C MET A 92 2.11 6.26 -10.94
N PRO A 93 1.67 6.91 -9.86
CA PRO A 93 0.27 6.90 -9.45
C PRO A 93 -0.59 7.66 -10.48
N ARG A 94 -1.89 7.45 -10.44
CA ARG A 94 -2.84 8.19 -11.26
C ARG A 94 -3.43 9.34 -10.46
N THR A 95 -3.56 10.50 -11.10
CA THR A 95 -3.99 11.72 -10.40
C THR A 95 -5.09 12.45 -11.15
N SER A 96 -5.95 13.14 -10.40
CA SER A 96 -6.91 14.10 -10.92
C SER A 96 -7.19 15.20 -9.90
N PHE A 97 -7.68 16.34 -10.36
CA PHE A 97 -8.33 17.33 -9.53
C PHE A 97 -9.83 17.14 -9.65
N GLU A 98 -10.51 16.96 -8.51
CA GLU A 98 -11.94 16.72 -8.44
C GLU A 98 -12.61 17.83 -7.63
N GLN A 99 -13.76 18.33 -8.09
CA GLN A 99 -14.50 19.37 -7.39
C GLN A 99 -15.34 18.80 -6.25
N VAL A 100 -15.11 19.31 -5.04
CA VAL A 100 -15.83 18.98 -3.81
C VAL A 100 -16.09 20.26 -3.04
N ASP A 101 -17.31 20.48 -2.57
CA ASP A 101 -17.69 21.68 -1.81
C ASP A 101 -17.30 23.02 -2.52
N GLY A 102 -17.21 23.02 -3.85
CA GLY A 102 -16.84 24.19 -4.64
C GLY A 102 -15.34 24.49 -4.74
N VAL A 103 -14.48 23.59 -4.24
CA VAL A 103 -13.01 23.69 -4.31
C VAL A 103 -12.41 22.43 -4.94
N ASP A 104 -11.18 22.54 -5.44
CA ASP A 104 -10.48 21.41 -6.04
C ASP A 104 -9.75 20.58 -4.98
N VAL A 105 -10.05 19.30 -4.91
CA VAL A 105 -9.31 18.29 -4.12
C VAL A 105 -8.39 17.54 -5.07
N PHE A 106 -7.11 17.44 -4.73
CA PHE A 106 -6.16 16.66 -5.53
C PHE A 106 -6.20 15.21 -5.08
N VAL A 107 -6.63 14.34 -5.99
CA VAL A 107 -6.79 12.91 -5.73
C VAL A 107 -5.66 12.13 -6.37
N ILE A 108 -4.99 11.31 -5.58
CA ILE A 108 -3.92 10.42 -6.02
C ILE A 108 -4.41 8.98 -5.81
N TRP A 109 -4.67 8.27 -6.90
CA TRP A 109 -4.96 6.85 -6.86
C TRP A 109 -3.67 6.06 -7.05
N VAL A 110 -3.39 5.19 -6.09
CA VAL A 110 -2.20 4.34 -6.01
C VAL A 110 -2.64 2.88 -6.07
N PRO A 111 -2.83 2.29 -7.27
CA PRO A 111 -3.07 0.84 -7.36
C PRO A 111 -1.87 0.06 -6.84
N ALA A 112 -2.13 -1.18 -6.39
CA ALA A 112 -1.05 -2.10 -6.02
C ALA A 112 -0.03 -2.25 -7.16
N GLY A 113 1.24 -2.10 -6.83
CA GLY A 113 2.30 -2.21 -7.82
C GLY A 113 2.58 -3.65 -8.21
N LEU A 114 2.93 -3.89 -9.47
CA LEU A 114 3.24 -5.23 -9.98
C LEU A 114 4.68 -5.67 -9.67
N ASN A 115 5.60 -4.70 -9.52
CA ASN A 115 7.04 -4.96 -9.32
C ASN A 115 7.47 -4.64 -7.88
N ARG A 116 6.63 -5.02 -6.91
CA ARG A 116 6.93 -4.83 -5.48
C ARG A 116 8.23 -5.55 -5.09
N PRO A 117 9.01 -4.99 -4.15
CA PRO A 117 8.75 -3.84 -3.30
C PRO A 117 9.20 -2.50 -3.91
N TYR A 118 8.47 -1.44 -3.60
CA TYR A 118 8.78 -0.07 -3.99
C TYR A 118 9.41 0.71 -2.83
N ALA A 119 10.61 1.22 -3.04
CA ALA A 119 11.29 2.12 -2.11
C ALA A 119 11.15 3.57 -2.57
N VAL A 120 11.11 4.48 -1.60
CA VAL A 120 11.19 5.93 -1.83
C VAL A 120 12.26 6.53 -0.91
N PRO A 121 12.85 7.70 -1.25
CA PRO A 121 13.67 8.41 -0.30
C PRO A 121 12.88 8.72 0.97
N ALA A 122 13.49 8.54 2.15
CA ALA A 122 12.87 8.90 3.43
C ALA A 122 12.41 10.38 3.46
N ASN A 123 13.10 11.25 2.70
CA ASN A 123 12.67 12.61 2.42
C ASN A 123 12.93 12.90 0.94
N VAL A 124 11.87 13.00 0.14
CA VAL A 124 11.98 13.29 -1.30
C VAL A 124 12.45 14.72 -1.56
N THR A 125 12.25 15.62 -0.61
CA THR A 125 12.69 17.02 -0.66
C THR A 125 14.14 17.21 -0.24
N SER A 126 14.75 16.25 0.45
CA SER A 126 16.15 16.34 0.92
C SER A 126 17.15 16.09 -0.21
N LYS A 127 18.40 16.60 -0.05
CA LYS A 127 19.53 16.26 -0.91
C LYS A 127 20.03 14.83 -0.67
N THR A 128 19.98 14.36 0.58
CA THR A 128 20.39 12.99 0.93
C THR A 128 19.24 12.03 0.71
N LYS A 129 19.47 11.01 -0.11
CA LYS A 129 18.44 10.04 -0.52
C LYS A 129 18.68 8.68 0.14
N LYS A 130 18.14 8.50 1.34
CA LYS A 130 18.09 7.17 1.98
C LYS A 130 16.81 6.48 1.52
N MET A 131 16.95 5.46 0.66
CA MET A 131 15.82 4.66 0.19
C MET A 131 15.20 3.86 1.34
N THR A 132 13.89 3.89 1.42
CA THR A 132 13.11 3.31 2.53
C THR A 132 11.84 2.69 1.96
N TYR A 133 11.48 1.53 2.48
CA TYR A 133 10.23 0.84 2.13
C TYR A 133 9.16 1.19 3.17
N TYR A 134 7.97 1.53 2.70
CA TYR A 134 6.82 1.81 3.55
C TYR A 134 5.69 0.81 3.27
N VAL A 135 4.93 0.49 4.30
CA VAL A 135 3.72 -0.33 4.26
C VAL A 135 2.60 0.32 5.05
N ARG A 136 1.37 -0.08 4.80
CA ARG A 136 0.24 0.37 5.62
C ARG A 136 0.18 -0.45 6.92
N SER A 137 -0.12 0.24 8.02
CA SER A 137 -0.45 -0.34 9.31
C SER A 137 -1.64 0.46 9.87
N GLY A 138 -2.84 -0.06 9.69
CA GLY A 138 -4.05 0.71 9.92
C GLY A 138 -4.10 1.96 9.02
N SER A 139 -4.36 3.11 9.61
CA SER A 139 -4.40 4.40 8.93
C SER A 139 -3.02 5.04 8.68
N SER A 140 -1.92 4.38 9.08
CA SER A 140 -0.57 4.98 9.03
C SER A 140 0.32 4.32 7.98
N SER A 141 1.19 5.12 7.35
CA SER A 141 2.29 4.62 6.53
C SER A 141 3.55 4.51 7.39
N VAL A 142 4.02 3.27 7.61
CA VAL A 142 5.14 2.97 8.49
C VAL A 142 6.31 2.37 7.72
N VAL A 143 7.52 2.54 8.23
CA VAL A 143 8.71 1.92 7.65
C VAL A 143 8.64 0.41 7.86
N ALA A 144 8.80 -0.36 6.78
CA ALA A 144 8.91 -1.81 6.86
C ALA A 144 10.18 -2.22 7.61
N LYS A 145 10.03 -3.00 8.69
CA LYS A 145 11.13 -3.49 9.53
C LYS A 145 10.86 -4.92 10.00
N GLY A 146 11.94 -5.67 10.31
CA GLY A 146 11.83 -7.04 10.84
C GLY A 146 11.02 -7.95 9.93
N GLU A 147 10.11 -8.72 10.49
CA GLU A 147 9.27 -9.69 9.76
C GLU A 147 8.49 -9.07 8.60
N ILE A 148 7.96 -7.84 8.78
CA ILE A 148 7.23 -7.11 7.71
C ILE A 148 8.15 -6.81 6.53
N TYR A 149 9.41 -6.45 6.80
CA TYR A 149 10.39 -6.22 5.73
C TYR A 149 10.69 -7.52 4.99
N ASP A 150 10.89 -8.63 5.74
CA ASP A 150 11.19 -9.94 5.15
C ASP A 150 10.01 -10.45 4.30
N GLU A 151 8.78 -10.25 4.76
CA GLU A 151 7.56 -10.57 4.00
C GLU A 151 7.48 -9.74 2.71
N LEU A 152 7.73 -8.43 2.81
CA LEU A 152 7.74 -7.55 1.64
C LEU A 152 8.81 -7.96 0.63
N MET A 153 10.01 -8.37 1.08
CA MET A 153 11.08 -8.87 0.20
C MET A 153 10.72 -10.23 -0.43
N ALA A 154 10.03 -11.10 0.31
CA ALA A 154 9.55 -12.36 -0.24
C ALA A 154 8.55 -12.18 -1.40
N MET A 155 7.76 -11.08 -1.38
CA MET A 155 6.87 -10.73 -2.51
C MET A 155 7.65 -10.39 -3.79
N ALA A 156 8.88 -9.87 -3.69
CA ALA A 156 9.73 -9.54 -4.83
C ALA A 156 10.18 -10.77 -5.63
N ASN A 157 10.33 -11.88 -4.96
CA ASN A 157 10.87 -13.10 -5.55
C ASN A 157 9.86 -13.87 -6.40
N HIS A 158 8.64 -13.33 -6.60
CA HIS A 158 7.55 -14.00 -7.32
C HIS A 158 7.29 -15.45 -6.85
N VAL A 159 7.66 -15.75 -5.59
CA VAL A 159 7.39 -17.07 -5.01
C VAL A 159 5.89 -17.19 -4.83
N PRO A 160 5.22 -18.16 -5.47
CA PRO A 160 3.81 -18.42 -5.28
C PRO A 160 3.47 -18.53 -3.79
N PHE A 161 2.26 -18.16 -3.41
CA PHE A 161 1.86 -18.14 -1.99
C PHE A 161 2.06 -19.51 -1.31
N ASP A 162 1.77 -20.57 -2.03
CA ASP A 162 1.90 -21.97 -1.60
C ASP A 162 3.34 -22.47 -1.51
N GLU A 163 4.28 -21.78 -2.15
CA GLU A 163 5.72 -22.07 -2.06
C GLU A 163 6.46 -21.21 -1.02
N ARG A 164 5.77 -20.25 -0.38
CA ARG A 164 6.40 -19.38 0.61
C ARG A 164 6.64 -20.13 1.91
N PRO A 165 7.87 -20.14 2.45
CA PRO A 165 8.11 -20.73 3.76
C PRO A 165 7.33 -19.95 4.84
N ASN A 166 6.60 -20.65 5.69
CA ASN A 166 5.96 -20.05 6.85
C ASN A 166 6.85 -20.25 8.09
N PRO A 167 7.59 -19.23 8.56
CA PRO A 167 8.52 -19.38 9.67
C PRO A 167 7.82 -19.65 11.02
N LYS A 168 6.49 -19.44 11.09
CA LYS A 168 5.69 -19.68 12.30
C LYS A 168 5.20 -21.10 12.43
N VAL A 169 5.35 -21.94 11.38
CA VAL A 169 4.89 -23.34 11.35
C VAL A 169 6.09 -24.26 11.32
N LYS A 170 6.13 -25.20 12.23
CA LYS A 170 7.11 -26.28 12.28
C LYS A 170 6.53 -27.56 11.73
N ILE A 171 7.40 -28.49 11.33
CA ILE A 171 6.98 -29.82 10.85
C ILE A 171 6.14 -30.55 11.91
N GLU A 172 6.46 -30.36 13.19
CA GLU A 172 5.75 -30.95 14.32
C GLU A 172 4.30 -30.46 14.47
N ASP A 173 3.98 -29.28 13.92
CA ASP A 173 2.63 -28.71 13.93
C ASP A 173 1.72 -29.36 12.88
N ILE A 174 2.28 -30.14 11.96
CA ILE A 174 1.53 -30.81 10.90
C ILE A 174 0.96 -32.11 11.46
N SER A 175 -0.37 -32.24 11.44
CA SER A 175 -1.02 -33.53 11.78
C SER A 175 -0.71 -34.55 10.69
N MET A 176 0.13 -35.53 11.03
CA MET A 176 0.50 -36.62 10.13
C MET A 176 -0.71 -37.46 9.69
N VAL A 177 -1.75 -37.54 10.51
CA VAL A 177 -3.01 -38.21 10.16
C VAL A 177 -3.73 -37.49 9.04
N LEU A 178 -3.90 -36.16 9.17
CA LEU A 178 -4.55 -35.34 8.13
C LEU A 178 -3.71 -35.26 6.85
N LEU A 179 -2.40 -35.18 6.97
CA LEU A 179 -1.49 -35.22 5.82
C LEU A 179 -1.62 -36.52 5.06
N ARG A 180 -1.64 -37.68 5.77
CA ARG A 180 -1.84 -39.01 5.18
C ARG A 180 -3.17 -39.08 4.43
N ASP A 181 -4.26 -38.69 5.07
CA ASP A 181 -5.60 -38.69 4.46
C ASP A 181 -5.65 -37.82 3.20
N TYR A 182 -5.03 -36.65 3.24
CA TYR A 182 -4.92 -35.75 2.10
C TYR A 182 -4.13 -36.42 0.96
N LEU A 183 -2.94 -36.98 1.23
CA LEU A 183 -2.10 -37.63 0.23
C LEU A 183 -2.79 -38.85 -0.42
N VAL A 184 -3.59 -39.58 0.34
CA VAL A 184 -4.40 -40.70 -0.17
C VAL A 184 -5.48 -40.15 -1.11
N LYS A 185 -6.22 -39.11 -0.69
CA LYS A 185 -7.32 -38.52 -1.48
C LYS A 185 -6.87 -37.97 -2.84
N ILE A 186 -5.67 -37.35 -2.88
CA ILE A 186 -5.11 -36.81 -4.13
C ILE A 186 -4.31 -37.84 -4.95
N GLY A 187 -4.20 -39.08 -4.48
CA GLY A 187 -3.44 -40.13 -5.18
C GLY A 187 -1.94 -39.90 -5.24
N SER A 188 -1.36 -39.15 -4.27
CA SER A 188 0.05 -38.80 -4.25
C SER A 188 0.94 -40.02 -4.05
N ARG A 189 2.04 -40.08 -4.83
CA ARG A 189 3.07 -41.14 -4.66
C ARG A 189 3.83 -41.02 -3.32
N LEU A 190 3.84 -39.82 -2.71
CA LEU A 190 4.51 -39.57 -1.41
C LEU A 190 3.90 -40.36 -0.25
N GLN A 191 2.64 -40.80 -0.35
CA GLN A 191 2.02 -41.63 0.69
C GLN A 191 2.82 -42.92 0.96
N LYS A 192 3.49 -43.48 -0.04
CA LYS A 192 4.26 -44.71 0.10
C LYS A 192 5.65 -44.50 0.75
N SER A 193 6.25 -43.33 0.55
CA SER A 193 7.60 -43.03 1.06
C SER A 193 7.62 -42.46 2.48
N LEU A 194 6.58 -41.73 2.89
CA LEU A 194 6.50 -41.09 4.21
C LEU A 194 5.96 -42.00 5.33
N PHE A 195 5.33 -43.11 5.00
CA PHE A 195 4.64 -43.95 5.97
C PHE A 195 5.06 -45.45 5.93
N THR A 196 6.15 -45.74 5.21
CA THR A 196 6.79 -47.07 5.21
C THR A 196 8.00 -47.04 6.16
N GLN A 197 7.78 -46.94 7.46
CA GLN A 197 8.70 -47.39 8.51
C GLN A 197 7.94 -48.25 9.47
#